data_59b6199304d8a622cad92107100d616b
#
_entry.id   59b6199304d8a622cad92107100d616b
#
_cell.length_a   1.000
_cell.length_b   1.000
_cell.length_c   1.000
_cell.angle_alpha   90.00
_cell.angle_beta   90.00
_cell.angle_gamma   90.00
#
_symmetry.space_group_name_H-M   'P 1'
#
loop_
_entity.id
_entity.type
_entity.pdbx_description
1 polymer ?
#
loop_
_entity_poly.entity_id
_entity_poly.type
_entity_poly.pdbx_seq_one_letter_code
_entity_poly.pdbx_strand_id
1 'polypeptide(L)'
;MIISSTRMRGALAQLSPSVWRILAHSMLFGLAASITDLLFNFYLVSLGYANDTAGLFSTVARSAGLVLGLPVGLLIDRIGPRRSLITGLALFIAAWVALLLSPSLWAMIVAQFVVGTAYILAVTALTPLMAGVVHDRQRAQVFGLNASAGNIIGPVGSIIAGLLPTMIARAIGGGPQDVAAYRLALASSIVLTAVAALPVLRPFPTLAPDPHASAAAAERPALSFWQVLRYAWASLLLGVSGGVLLPFQNLFFRNQFGLSDAAVGLVLASSALGLGLGGLLGVPLGRRFGLRRAGGWLRMAAAPAMLLMLVPLVLPAAAGYFLRGLFVGASYPLNDALVMQATPPRQRGLAASLMSVLWSAGWAVAALVSGWVQLRWGFAPVLLAASVAYIGSALAILMLRGD
;
A
#
# COMPACT_ATOMS: atom_id res chain seq x y z
N MET A 1 25.97 11.52 -3.32
CA MET A 1 27.01 10.54 -3.68
C MET A 1 26.41 9.66 -4.77
N ILE A 2 26.72 9.97 -6.04
CA ILE A 2 26.21 9.26 -7.23
C ILE A 2 26.98 7.96 -7.32
N ILE A 3 26.29 6.83 -7.03
CA ILE A 3 26.88 5.50 -7.23
C ILE A 3 27.11 5.36 -8.73
N SER A 4 28.35 5.16 -9.17
CA SER A 4 28.68 5.01 -10.59
C SER A 4 27.89 3.82 -11.17
N SER A 5 27.35 4.01 -12.36
CA SER A 5 26.52 2.99 -13.07
C SER A 5 27.23 1.63 -13.20
N THR A 6 28.54 1.60 -13.21
CA THR A 6 29.38 0.39 -13.22
C THR A 6 29.32 -0.38 -11.91
N ARG A 7 29.31 0.29 -10.75
CA ARG A 7 29.19 -0.39 -9.44
C ARG A 7 27.79 -0.97 -9.25
N MET A 8 26.76 -0.30 -9.72
CA MET A 8 25.38 -0.79 -9.65
C MET A 8 25.17 -2.01 -10.55
N ARG A 9 25.70 -2.01 -11.78
CA ARG A 9 25.66 -3.18 -12.67
C ARG A 9 26.41 -4.39 -12.09
N GLY A 10 27.58 -4.19 -11.47
CA GLY A 10 28.31 -5.27 -10.79
C GLY A 10 27.54 -5.84 -9.60
N ALA A 11 26.89 -5.00 -8.80
CA ALA A 11 26.09 -5.43 -7.65
C ALA A 11 24.83 -6.19 -8.07
N LEU A 12 24.17 -5.80 -9.17
CA LEU A 12 23.01 -6.49 -9.72
C LEU A 12 23.38 -7.87 -10.33
N ALA A 13 24.55 -7.97 -10.97
CA ALA A 13 25.05 -9.22 -11.56
C ALA A 13 25.36 -10.29 -10.51
N GLN A 14 25.58 -9.92 -9.25
CA GLN A 14 25.87 -10.82 -8.14
C GLN A 14 24.61 -11.34 -7.43
N LEU A 15 23.40 -10.90 -7.84
CA LEU A 15 22.16 -11.37 -7.25
C LEU A 15 21.81 -12.77 -7.73
N SER A 16 21.42 -13.63 -6.79
CA SER A 16 21.02 -15.00 -7.12
C SER A 16 19.77 -15.04 -8.01
N PRO A 17 19.59 -16.08 -8.84
CA PRO A 17 18.37 -16.28 -9.61
C PRO A 17 17.10 -16.29 -8.74
N SER A 18 17.20 -16.69 -7.49
CA SER A 18 16.11 -16.68 -6.51
C SER A 18 15.61 -15.26 -6.22
N VAL A 19 16.53 -14.31 -6.10
CA VAL A 19 16.18 -12.89 -5.89
C VAL A 19 15.43 -12.33 -7.10
N TRP A 20 15.91 -12.60 -8.31
CA TRP A 20 15.25 -12.16 -9.53
C TRP A 20 13.84 -12.73 -9.69
N ARG A 21 13.62 -13.98 -9.29
CA ARG A 21 12.31 -14.62 -9.27
C ARG A 21 11.36 -13.93 -8.30
N ILE A 22 11.82 -13.55 -7.11
CA ILE A 22 11.01 -12.82 -6.14
C ILE A 22 10.70 -11.40 -6.65
N LEU A 23 11.68 -10.70 -7.20
CA LEU A 23 11.47 -9.37 -7.79
C LEU A 23 10.46 -9.42 -8.95
N ALA A 24 10.58 -10.40 -9.85
CA ALA A 24 9.64 -10.61 -10.94
C ALA A 24 8.22 -10.87 -10.41
N HIS A 25 8.07 -11.72 -9.39
CA HIS A 25 6.79 -11.92 -8.71
C HIS A 25 6.23 -10.60 -8.17
N SER A 26 7.03 -9.84 -7.41
CA SER A 26 6.60 -8.58 -6.80
C SER A 26 6.18 -7.54 -7.84
N MET A 27 6.90 -7.44 -8.94
CA MET A 27 6.56 -6.52 -10.04
C MET A 27 5.25 -6.91 -10.73
N LEU A 28 5.08 -8.18 -11.08
CA LEU A 28 3.87 -8.68 -11.75
C LEU A 28 2.64 -8.58 -10.83
N PHE A 29 2.78 -8.95 -9.56
CA PHE A 29 1.71 -8.83 -8.58
C PHE A 29 1.36 -7.36 -8.28
N GLY A 30 2.38 -6.48 -8.19
CA GLY A 30 2.18 -5.04 -8.05
C GLY A 30 1.43 -4.44 -9.24
N LEU A 31 1.72 -4.89 -10.46
CA LEU A 31 0.98 -4.47 -11.66
C LEU A 31 -0.47 -4.94 -11.61
N ALA A 32 -0.73 -6.20 -11.22
CA ALA A 32 -2.08 -6.72 -11.03
C ALA A 32 -2.86 -5.91 -9.96
N ALA A 33 -2.21 -5.60 -8.85
CA ALA A 33 -2.80 -4.79 -7.78
C ALA A 33 -3.17 -3.37 -8.27
N SER A 34 -2.32 -2.74 -9.08
CA SER A 34 -2.61 -1.41 -9.64
C SER A 34 -3.87 -1.41 -10.52
N ILE A 35 -4.11 -2.49 -11.27
CA ILE A 35 -5.32 -2.64 -12.09
C ILE A 35 -6.55 -2.73 -11.18
N THR A 36 -6.51 -3.55 -10.14
CA THR A 36 -7.63 -3.69 -9.21
C THR A 36 -7.88 -2.40 -8.42
N ASP A 37 -6.84 -1.74 -7.94
CA ASP A 37 -6.94 -0.50 -7.14
C ASP A 37 -7.57 0.65 -7.94
N LEU A 38 -7.27 0.75 -9.24
CA LEU A 38 -7.86 1.79 -10.08
C LEU A 38 -9.29 1.45 -10.51
N LEU A 39 -9.50 0.22 -11.01
CA LEU A 39 -10.72 -0.10 -11.77
C LEU A 39 -11.85 -0.65 -10.92
N PHE A 40 -11.59 -1.19 -9.73
CA PHE A 40 -12.60 -1.86 -8.94
C PHE A 40 -13.79 -0.95 -8.58
N ASN A 41 -13.53 0.29 -8.14
CA ASN A 41 -14.60 1.22 -7.85
C ASN A 41 -15.40 1.62 -9.11
N PHE A 42 -14.73 1.74 -10.25
CA PHE A 42 -15.41 2.02 -11.53
C PHE A 42 -16.30 0.86 -11.95
N TYR A 43 -15.85 -0.37 -11.69
CA TYR A 43 -16.68 -1.56 -11.88
C TYR A 43 -17.91 -1.55 -10.99
N LEU A 44 -17.79 -1.21 -9.69
CA LEU A 44 -18.93 -1.10 -8.78
C LEU A 44 -19.94 -0.04 -9.24
N VAL A 45 -19.46 1.13 -9.68
CA VAL A 45 -20.33 2.18 -10.21
C VAL A 45 -21.00 1.74 -11.52
N SER A 46 -20.30 1.02 -12.39
CA SER A 46 -20.90 0.47 -13.63
C SER A 46 -21.99 -0.57 -13.38
N LEU A 47 -21.94 -1.26 -12.23
CA LEU A 47 -23.01 -2.15 -11.76
C LEU A 47 -24.20 -1.41 -11.13
N GLY A 48 -24.15 -0.08 -11.05
CA GLY A 48 -25.21 0.77 -10.45
C GLY A 48 -25.08 1.00 -8.95
N TYR A 49 -23.97 0.58 -8.30
CA TYR A 49 -23.75 0.86 -6.89
C TYR A 49 -23.31 2.30 -6.66
N ALA A 50 -23.71 2.87 -5.53
CA ALA A 50 -23.32 4.22 -5.13
C ALA A 50 -21.88 4.25 -4.61
N ASN A 51 -21.30 5.46 -4.50
CA ASN A 51 -19.90 5.66 -4.10
C ASN A 51 -19.57 5.15 -2.69
N ASP A 52 -20.54 5.10 -1.77
CA ASP A 52 -20.34 4.59 -0.40
C ASP A 52 -19.96 3.09 -0.40
N THR A 53 -20.44 2.36 -1.40
CA THR A 53 -20.09 0.95 -1.59
C THR A 53 -18.58 0.76 -1.71
N ALA A 54 -17.85 1.67 -2.35
CA ALA A 54 -16.39 1.65 -2.42
C ALA A 54 -15.75 1.72 -1.02
N GLY A 55 -16.31 2.55 -0.12
CA GLY A 55 -15.89 2.63 1.27
C GLY A 55 -16.13 1.33 2.04
N LEU A 56 -17.32 0.75 1.86
CA LEU A 56 -17.68 -0.54 2.45
C LEU A 56 -16.69 -1.63 2.02
N PHE A 57 -16.42 -1.77 0.72
CA PHE A 57 -15.48 -2.75 0.20
C PHE A 57 -14.05 -2.53 0.70
N SER A 58 -13.59 -1.27 0.78
CA SER A 58 -12.29 -0.95 1.37
C SER A 58 -12.22 -1.32 2.85
N THR A 59 -13.29 -1.05 3.61
CA THR A 59 -13.40 -1.42 5.03
C THR A 59 -13.36 -2.94 5.20
N VAL A 60 -14.14 -3.67 4.41
CA VAL A 60 -14.19 -5.14 4.44
C VAL A 60 -12.82 -5.75 4.14
N ALA A 61 -12.13 -5.28 3.10
CA ALA A 61 -10.79 -5.77 2.77
C ALA A 61 -9.78 -5.51 3.92
N ARG A 62 -9.86 -4.34 4.57
CA ARG A 62 -8.94 -3.98 5.67
C ARG A 62 -9.29 -4.69 6.98
N SER A 63 -10.58 -4.97 7.24
CA SER A 63 -11.01 -5.72 8.43
C SER A 63 -10.44 -7.14 8.45
N ALA A 64 -10.21 -7.75 7.29
CA ALA A 64 -9.51 -9.03 7.20
C ALA A 64 -8.13 -8.98 7.88
N GLY A 65 -7.37 -7.88 7.70
CA GLY A 65 -6.08 -7.69 8.37
C GLY A 65 -6.18 -7.49 9.88
N LEU A 66 -7.23 -6.80 10.34
CA LEU A 66 -7.45 -6.58 11.76
C LEU A 66 -7.82 -7.89 12.48
N VAL A 67 -8.68 -8.70 11.84
CA VAL A 67 -9.20 -9.94 12.45
C VAL A 67 -8.22 -11.10 12.27
N LEU A 68 -7.63 -11.25 11.08
CA LEU A 68 -6.84 -12.41 10.71
C LEU A 68 -5.33 -12.17 10.66
N GLY A 69 -4.85 -10.96 10.93
CA GLY A 69 -3.42 -10.63 10.84
C GLY A 69 -2.55 -11.54 11.72
N LEU A 70 -2.95 -11.77 12.99
CA LEU A 70 -2.24 -12.67 13.88
C LEU A 70 -2.36 -14.15 13.47
N PRO A 71 -3.57 -14.72 13.19
CA PRO A 71 -3.72 -16.06 12.64
C PRO A 71 -2.90 -16.29 11.36
N VAL A 72 -2.84 -15.31 10.47
CA VAL A 72 -2.05 -15.38 9.23
C VAL A 72 -0.55 -15.50 9.55
N GLY A 73 -0.03 -14.72 10.50
CA GLY A 73 1.36 -14.84 10.95
C GLY A 73 1.67 -16.25 11.47
N LEU A 74 0.82 -16.78 12.35
CA LEU A 74 0.97 -18.14 12.89
C LEU A 74 0.88 -19.23 11.79
N LEU A 75 0.03 -19.00 10.79
CA LEU A 75 -0.07 -19.91 9.65
C LEU A 75 1.22 -19.90 8.83
N ILE A 76 1.81 -18.73 8.57
CA ILE A 76 3.09 -18.59 7.84
C ILE A 76 4.20 -19.35 8.57
N ASP A 77 4.26 -19.22 9.91
CA ASP A 77 5.26 -19.92 10.71
C ASP A 77 5.09 -21.45 10.64
N ARG A 78 3.85 -21.96 10.56
CA ARG A 78 3.55 -23.40 10.52
C ARG A 78 3.81 -24.05 9.17
N ILE A 79 3.33 -23.44 8.07
CA ILE A 79 3.40 -24.05 6.73
C ILE A 79 4.58 -23.55 5.88
N GLY A 80 5.27 -22.53 6.39
CA GLY A 80 6.40 -21.89 5.75
C GLY A 80 6.03 -20.79 4.75
N PRO A 81 6.91 -19.78 4.56
CA PRO A 81 6.59 -18.55 3.83
C PRO A 81 6.27 -18.80 2.36
N ARG A 82 6.96 -19.72 1.68
CA ARG A 82 6.70 -20.03 0.27
C ARG A 82 5.31 -20.65 0.06
N ARG A 83 4.94 -21.65 0.89
CA ARG A 83 3.61 -22.28 0.78
C ARG A 83 2.52 -21.27 1.10
N SER A 84 2.72 -20.45 2.11
CA SER A 84 1.79 -19.36 2.47
C SER A 84 1.59 -18.37 1.33
N LEU A 85 2.67 -17.95 0.65
CA LEU A 85 2.60 -17.07 -0.51
C LEU A 85 1.77 -17.70 -1.64
N ILE A 86 2.07 -18.96 -2.00
CA ILE A 86 1.35 -19.68 -3.07
C ILE A 86 -0.14 -19.84 -2.70
N THR A 87 -0.44 -20.23 -1.46
CA THR A 87 -1.84 -20.35 -0.97
C THR A 87 -2.54 -19.01 -1.02
N GLY A 88 -1.86 -17.93 -0.59
CA GLY A 88 -2.40 -16.58 -0.65
C GLY A 88 -2.73 -16.15 -2.09
N LEU A 89 -1.83 -16.42 -3.05
CA LEU A 89 -2.08 -16.11 -4.46
C LEU A 89 -3.23 -16.93 -5.05
N ALA A 90 -3.28 -18.23 -4.76
CA ALA A 90 -4.37 -19.09 -5.22
C ALA A 90 -5.74 -18.64 -4.67
N LEU A 91 -5.78 -18.32 -3.37
CA LEU A 91 -6.98 -17.80 -2.72
C LEU A 91 -7.37 -16.42 -3.27
N PHE A 92 -6.40 -15.55 -3.57
CA PHE A 92 -6.63 -14.24 -4.19
C PHE A 92 -7.26 -14.38 -5.57
N ILE A 93 -6.73 -15.26 -6.41
CA ILE A 93 -7.30 -15.58 -7.73
C ILE A 93 -8.74 -16.09 -7.59
N ALA A 94 -8.97 -17.10 -6.74
CA ALA A 94 -10.29 -17.69 -6.53
C ALA A 94 -11.30 -16.65 -6.03
N ALA A 95 -10.89 -15.80 -5.09
CA ALA A 95 -11.74 -14.77 -4.51
C ALA A 95 -12.10 -13.68 -5.55
N TRP A 96 -11.16 -13.26 -6.40
CA TRP A 96 -11.44 -12.32 -7.48
C TRP A 96 -12.36 -12.92 -8.56
N VAL A 97 -12.17 -14.19 -8.92
CA VAL A 97 -13.10 -14.90 -9.81
C VAL A 97 -14.50 -14.93 -9.19
N ALA A 98 -14.61 -15.33 -7.92
CA ALA A 98 -15.89 -15.34 -7.21
C ALA A 98 -16.54 -13.95 -7.18
N LEU A 99 -15.76 -12.89 -6.92
CA LEU A 99 -16.24 -11.52 -6.87
C LEU A 99 -16.81 -11.06 -8.23
N LEU A 100 -16.08 -11.32 -9.33
CA LEU A 100 -16.51 -10.91 -10.67
C LEU A 100 -17.69 -11.70 -11.19
N LEU A 101 -17.91 -12.93 -10.71
CA LEU A 101 -19.04 -13.80 -11.07
C LEU A 101 -20.23 -13.65 -10.11
N SER A 102 -20.07 -12.93 -9.00
CA SER A 102 -21.10 -12.81 -7.97
C SER A 102 -22.33 -12.04 -8.47
N PRO A 103 -23.53 -12.59 -8.28
CA PRO A 103 -24.78 -11.94 -8.71
C PRO A 103 -25.32 -10.93 -7.69
N SER A 104 -24.81 -10.92 -6.45
CA SER A 104 -25.35 -10.11 -5.38
C SER A 104 -24.24 -9.38 -4.60
N LEU A 105 -24.61 -8.22 -4.03
CA LEU A 105 -23.71 -7.41 -3.20
C LEU A 105 -23.14 -8.20 -2.01
N TRP A 106 -23.96 -9.03 -1.36
CA TRP A 106 -23.51 -9.83 -0.21
C TRP A 106 -22.44 -10.86 -0.60
N ALA A 107 -22.61 -11.53 -1.74
CA ALA A 107 -21.61 -12.47 -2.23
C ALA A 107 -20.30 -11.74 -2.58
N MET A 108 -20.39 -10.55 -3.18
CA MET A 108 -19.23 -9.71 -3.45
C MET A 108 -18.53 -9.26 -2.14
N ILE A 109 -19.28 -8.90 -1.09
CA ILE A 109 -18.73 -8.51 0.23
C ILE A 109 -17.95 -9.67 0.84
N VAL A 110 -18.51 -10.88 0.82
CA VAL A 110 -17.83 -12.09 1.33
C VAL A 110 -16.56 -12.36 0.51
N ALA A 111 -16.65 -12.30 -0.82
CA ALA A 111 -15.49 -12.48 -1.68
C ALA A 111 -14.41 -11.41 -1.40
N GLN A 112 -14.79 -10.16 -1.17
CA GLN A 112 -13.85 -9.07 -0.84
C GLN A 112 -13.13 -9.30 0.50
N PHE A 113 -13.81 -9.86 1.51
CA PHE A 113 -13.14 -10.24 2.76
C PHE A 113 -12.08 -11.31 2.51
N VAL A 114 -12.40 -12.29 1.65
CA VAL A 114 -11.44 -13.33 1.24
C VAL A 114 -10.29 -12.73 0.42
N VAL A 115 -10.55 -11.77 -0.48
CA VAL A 115 -9.51 -11.01 -1.20
C VAL A 115 -8.56 -10.33 -0.21
N GLY A 116 -9.11 -9.64 0.80
CA GLY A 116 -8.30 -9.00 1.85
C GLY A 116 -7.44 -9.99 2.63
N THR A 117 -8.01 -11.13 3.02
CA THR A 117 -7.29 -12.21 3.71
C THR A 117 -6.16 -12.79 2.86
N ALA A 118 -6.45 -13.07 1.60
CA ALA A 118 -5.50 -13.62 0.65
C ALA A 118 -4.33 -12.65 0.37
N TYR A 119 -4.66 -11.36 0.21
CA TYR A 119 -3.66 -10.30 0.04
C TYR A 119 -2.70 -10.21 1.23
N ILE A 120 -3.23 -10.21 2.46
CA ILE A 120 -2.39 -10.15 3.66
C ILE A 120 -1.51 -11.39 3.77
N LEU A 121 -2.06 -12.57 3.51
CA LEU A 121 -1.29 -13.82 3.53
C LEU A 121 -0.13 -13.76 2.52
N ALA A 122 -0.38 -13.32 1.30
CA ALA A 122 0.64 -13.22 0.26
C ALA A 122 1.72 -12.18 0.61
N VAL A 123 1.33 -10.96 0.99
CA VAL A 123 2.27 -9.86 1.26
C VAL A 123 3.09 -10.12 2.52
N THR A 124 2.46 -10.65 3.59
CA THR A 124 3.18 -10.97 4.83
C THR A 124 4.17 -12.10 4.64
N ALA A 125 3.84 -13.11 3.83
CA ALA A 125 4.72 -14.24 3.55
C ALA A 125 5.94 -13.86 2.69
N LEU A 126 5.86 -12.80 1.90
CA LEU A 126 6.94 -12.37 1.00
C LEU A 126 8.19 -11.93 1.76
N THR A 127 8.03 -11.21 2.88
CA THR A 127 9.15 -10.68 3.69
C THR A 127 10.05 -11.80 4.24
N PRO A 128 9.54 -12.81 4.96
CA PRO A 128 10.37 -13.91 5.43
C PRO A 128 10.89 -14.79 4.29
N LEU A 129 10.15 -14.93 3.17
CA LEU A 129 10.65 -15.62 1.99
C LEU A 129 11.88 -14.92 1.41
N MET A 130 11.83 -13.60 1.23
CA MET A 130 12.98 -12.81 0.78
C MET A 130 14.17 -12.95 1.73
N ALA A 131 13.92 -12.83 3.04
CA ALA A 131 14.97 -12.95 4.05
C ALA A 131 15.67 -14.32 4.03
N GLY A 132 14.93 -15.39 3.73
CA GLY A 132 15.44 -16.76 3.69
C GLY A 132 16.27 -17.13 2.46
N VAL A 133 16.22 -16.32 1.38
CA VAL A 133 16.96 -16.59 0.13
C VAL A 133 18.15 -15.65 -0.10
N VAL A 134 18.44 -14.77 0.87
CA VAL A 134 19.47 -13.73 0.75
C VAL A 134 20.38 -13.75 1.96
N HIS A 135 21.70 -13.68 1.74
CA HIS A 135 22.67 -13.50 2.82
C HIS A 135 22.46 -12.16 3.53
N ASP A 136 22.72 -12.10 4.83
CA ASP A 136 22.49 -10.91 5.67
C ASP A 136 23.12 -9.64 5.11
N ARG A 137 24.31 -9.75 4.53
CA ARG A 137 25.03 -8.62 3.90
C ARG A 137 24.28 -8.02 2.70
N GLN A 138 23.44 -8.79 2.01
CA GLN A 138 22.68 -8.37 0.81
C GLN A 138 21.23 -8.05 1.14
N ARG A 139 20.72 -8.34 2.35
CA ARG A 139 19.31 -8.12 2.72
C ARG A 139 18.86 -6.69 2.45
N ALA A 140 19.58 -5.70 2.97
CA ALA A 140 19.22 -4.29 2.78
C ALA A 140 19.14 -3.91 1.30
N GLN A 141 20.04 -4.44 0.47
CA GLN A 141 20.05 -4.20 -0.97
C GLN A 141 18.83 -4.81 -1.65
N VAL A 142 18.50 -6.07 -1.36
CA VAL A 142 17.39 -6.77 -2.01
C VAL A 142 16.04 -6.21 -1.58
N PHE A 143 15.86 -5.88 -0.30
CA PHE A 143 14.65 -5.20 0.18
C PHE A 143 14.51 -3.81 -0.44
N GLY A 144 15.62 -3.07 -0.57
CA GLY A 144 15.64 -1.78 -1.26
C GLY A 144 15.28 -1.89 -2.75
N LEU A 145 15.78 -2.91 -3.45
CA LEU A 145 15.42 -3.18 -4.85
C LEU A 145 13.94 -3.54 -5.00
N ASN A 146 13.41 -4.36 -4.10
CA ASN A 146 11.99 -4.71 -4.11
C ASN A 146 11.09 -3.48 -3.89
N ALA A 147 11.44 -2.62 -2.93
CA ALA A 147 10.73 -1.37 -2.70
C ALA A 147 10.83 -0.42 -3.90
N SER A 148 12.02 -0.30 -4.52
CA SER A 148 12.23 0.53 -5.71
C SER A 148 11.45 -0.01 -6.92
N ALA A 149 11.40 -1.33 -7.10
CA ALA A 149 10.58 -1.97 -8.14
C ALA A 149 9.10 -1.64 -7.95
N GLY A 150 8.58 -1.72 -6.71
CA GLY A 150 7.21 -1.33 -6.39
C GLY A 150 6.91 0.15 -6.71
N ASN A 151 7.85 1.04 -6.40
CA ASN A 151 7.73 2.48 -6.68
C ASN A 151 7.71 2.81 -8.19
N ILE A 152 8.27 1.95 -9.03
CA ILE A 152 8.23 2.11 -10.50
C ILE A 152 6.98 1.44 -11.08
N ILE A 153 6.64 0.26 -10.60
CA ILE A 153 5.53 -0.53 -11.12
C ILE A 153 4.17 0.11 -10.79
N GLY A 154 4.03 0.73 -9.63
CA GLY A 154 2.77 1.39 -9.23
C GLY A 154 2.31 2.43 -10.27
N PRO A 155 3.13 3.45 -10.61
CA PRO A 155 2.81 4.42 -11.65
C PRO A 155 2.53 3.79 -13.02
N VAL A 156 3.37 2.86 -13.47
CA VAL A 156 3.19 2.15 -14.75
C VAL A 156 1.87 1.38 -14.75
N GLY A 157 1.58 0.68 -13.65
CA GLY A 157 0.35 -0.07 -13.48
C GLY A 157 -0.90 0.82 -13.51
N SER A 158 -0.85 1.99 -12.88
CA SER A 158 -1.97 2.94 -12.90
C SER A 158 -2.25 3.49 -14.30
N ILE A 159 -1.21 3.76 -15.09
CA ILE A 159 -1.36 4.20 -16.49
C ILE A 159 -1.98 3.08 -17.33
N ILE A 160 -1.44 1.86 -17.24
CA ILE A 160 -1.97 0.70 -17.97
C ILE A 160 -3.42 0.46 -17.57
N ALA A 161 -3.73 0.44 -16.27
CA ALA A 161 -5.07 0.23 -15.76
C ALA A 161 -6.07 1.27 -16.32
N GLY A 162 -5.68 2.54 -16.39
CA GLY A 162 -6.54 3.60 -16.94
C GLY A 162 -6.83 3.45 -18.44
N LEU A 163 -5.93 2.84 -19.21
CA LEU A 163 -6.09 2.61 -20.64
C LEU A 163 -6.88 1.33 -20.96
N LEU A 164 -6.83 0.32 -20.09
CA LEU A 164 -7.41 -1.00 -20.33
C LEU A 164 -8.90 -0.97 -20.70
N PRO A 165 -9.80 -0.27 -19.99
CA PRO A 165 -11.22 -0.28 -20.31
C PRO A 165 -11.50 0.24 -21.73
N THR A 166 -10.82 1.30 -22.14
CA THR A 166 -10.96 1.85 -23.51
C THR A 166 -10.45 0.89 -24.59
N MET A 167 -9.33 0.23 -24.35
CA MET A 167 -8.76 -0.74 -25.29
C MET A 167 -9.69 -1.96 -25.44
N ILE A 168 -10.19 -2.48 -24.32
CA ILE A 168 -11.10 -3.64 -24.30
C ILE A 168 -12.43 -3.27 -24.94
N ALA A 169 -13.01 -2.11 -24.61
CA ALA A 169 -14.26 -1.64 -25.17
C ALA A 169 -14.21 -1.57 -26.72
N ARG A 170 -13.10 -1.05 -27.27
CA ARG A 170 -12.88 -1.04 -28.72
C ARG A 170 -12.83 -2.45 -29.33
N ALA A 171 -12.22 -3.41 -28.60
CA ALA A 171 -12.10 -4.79 -29.09
C ALA A 171 -13.43 -5.55 -29.06
N ILE A 172 -14.32 -5.26 -28.10
CA ILE A 172 -15.64 -5.93 -27.96
C ILE A 172 -16.80 -5.16 -28.60
N GLY A 173 -16.53 -3.95 -29.13
CA GLY A 173 -17.57 -3.10 -29.76
C GLY A 173 -18.47 -2.39 -28.74
N GLY A 174 -18.01 -2.18 -27.51
CA GLY A 174 -18.76 -1.55 -26.43
C GLY A 174 -18.23 -0.18 -26.03
N GLY A 175 -18.83 0.41 -24.97
CA GLY A 175 -18.38 1.65 -24.33
C GLY A 175 -17.28 1.39 -23.30
N PRO A 176 -16.37 2.36 -23.07
CA PRO A 176 -15.30 2.20 -22.07
C PRO A 176 -15.80 2.14 -20.63
N GLN A 177 -17.05 2.55 -20.38
CA GLN A 177 -17.71 2.51 -19.07
C GLN A 177 -18.65 1.32 -18.89
N ASP A 178 -18.71 0.42 -19.87
CA ASP A 178 -19.56 -0.76 -19.82
C ASP A 178 -19.05 -1.76 -18.77
N VAL A 179 -19.98 -2.41 -18.10
CA VAL A 179 -19.68 -3.48 -17.12
C VAL A 179 -18.76 -4.54 -17.70
N ALA A 180 -18.96 -4.92 -18.97
CA ALA A 180 -18.15 -5.91 -19.66
C ALA A 180 -16.69 -5.46 -19.81
N ALA A 181 -16.45 -4.19 -20.17
CA ALA A 181 -15.09 -3.65 -20.31
C ALA A 181 -14.34 -3.67 -18.96
N TYR A 182 -14.97 -3.21 -17.87
CA TYR A 182 -14.38 -3.27 -16.54
C TYR A 182 -14.18 -4.70 -16.04
N ARG A 183 -15.15 -5.59 -16.26
CA ARG A 183 -15.05 -7.00 -15.85
C ARG A 183 -13.88 -7.68 -16.53
N LEU A 184 -13.69 -7.50 -17.83
CA LEU A 184 -12.56 -8.06 -18.59
C LEU A 184 -11.23 -7.42 -18.17
N ALA A 185 -11.21 -6.11 -17.91
CA ALA A 185 -10.02 -5.43 -17.41
C ALA A 185 -9.60 -5.98 -16.03
N LEU A 186 -10.55 -6.19 -15.11
CA LEU A 186 -10.29 -6.83 -13.83
C LEU A 186 -9.90 -8.31 -13.98
N ALA A 187 -10.49 -9.04 -14.94
CA ALA A 187 -10.10 -10.42 -15.23
C ALA A 187 -8.63 -10.50 -15.71
N SER A 188 -8.12 -9.50 -16.42
CA SER A 188 -6.70 -9.45 -16.81
C SER A 188 -5.76 -9.40 -15.60
N SER A 189 -6.18 -8.77 -14.49
CA SER A 189 -5.39 -8.78 -13.25
C SER A 189 -5.32 -10.16 -12.59
N ILE A 190 -6.37 -10.99 -12.76
CA ILE A 190 -6.37 -12.39 -12.30
C ILE A 190 -5.34 -13.20 -13.10
N VAL A 191 -5.34 -13.06 -14.43
CA VAL A 191 -4.34 -13.71 -15.29
C VAL A 191 -2.94 -13.26 -14.91
N LEU A 192 -2.74 -11.96 -14.71
CA LEU A 192 -1.45 -11.41 -14.33
C LEU A 192 -0.99 -11.91 -12.95
N THR A 193 -1.91 -12.08 -11.98
CA THR A 193 -1.63 -12.70 -10.68
C THR A 193 -1.22 -14.17 -10.84
N ALA A 194 -1.86 -14.92 -11.73
CA ALA A 194 -1.48 -16.29 -12.05
C ALA A 194 -0.07 -16.36 -12.66
N VAL A 195 0.26 -15.43 -13.57
CA VAL A 195 1.61 -15.29 -14.13
C VAL A 195 2.62 -14.90 -13.04
N ALA A 196 2.24 -14.00 -12.13
CA ALA A 196 3.07 -13.60 -10.98
C ALA A 196 3.36 -14.78 -10.02
N ALA A 197 2.52 -15.80 -9.98
CA ALA A 197 2.77 -17.01 -9.19
C ALA A 197 3.86 -17.89 -9.79
N LEU A 198 4.06 -17.94 -11.10
CA LEU A 198 4.99 -18.83 -11.78
C LEU A 198 6.44 -18.76 -11.25
N PRO A 199 7.03 -17.58 -11.01
CA PRO A 199 8.38 -17.48 -10.45
C PRO A 199 8.53 -18.11 -9.07
N VAL A 200 7.45 -18.17 -8.26
CA VAL A 200 7.51 -18.67 -6.88
C VAL A 200 7.06 -20.13 -6.74
N LEU A 201 6.55 -20.73 -7.81
CA LEU A 201 6.17 -22.16 -7.81
C LEU A 201 7.40 -23.09 -7.68
N ARG A 202 8.55 -22.71 -8.21
CA ARG A 202 9.78 -23.52 -8.04
C ARG A 202 10.35 -23.32 -6.64
N PRO A 203 10.89 -24.38 -5.99
CA PRO A 203 11.54 -24.25 -4.70
C PRO A 203 12.65 -23.21 -4.69
N PHE A 204 12.89 -22.63 -3.53
CA PHE A 204 14.00 -21.73 -3.26
C PHE A 204 15.05 -22.49 -2.43
N PRO A 205 16.35 -22.30 -2.68
CA PRO A 205 17.38 -22.78 -1.79
C PRO A 205 17.24 -22.05 -0.44
N THR A 206 17.14 -22.79 0.65
CA THR A 206 17.18 -22.25 2.00
C THR A 206 18.63 -21.98 2.39
N LEU A 207 18.95 -20.74 2.71
CA LEU A 207 20.22 -20.39 3.33
C LEU A 207 20.13 -20.67 4.82
N ALA A 208 21.15 -21.31 5.38
CA ALA A 208 21.25 -21.49 6.82
C ALA A 208 21.33 -20.11 7.51
N PRO A 209 20.63 -19.91 8.65
CA PRO A 209 20.77 -18.68 9.44
C PRO A 209 22.24 -18.48 9.85
N ASP A 210 22.74 -17.24 9.76
CA ASP A 210 24.06 -16.91 10.26
C ASP A 210 24.03 -16.95 11.81
N PRO A 211 24.81 -17.87 12.43
CA PRO A 211 24.84 -18.01 13.89
C PRO A 211 25.27 -16.74 14.63
N HIS A 212 25.95 -15.82 13.95
CA HIS A 212 26.54 -14.63 14.57
C HIS A 212 25.64 -13.38 14.51
N ALA A 213 24.47 -13.45 13.85
CA ALA A 213 23.57 -12.29 13.72
C ALA A 213 22.82 -11.88 15.02
N SER A 214 22.92 -12.68 16.09
CA SER A 214 22.06 -12.56 17.29
C SER A 214 22.69 -11.86 18.50
N ALA A 215 23.93 -11.39 18.49
CA ALA A 215 24.70 -11.17 19.72
C ALA A 215 24.84 -9.72 20.22
N ALA A 216 24.30 -8.70 19.59
CA ALA A 216 24.62 -7.31 19.98
C ALA A 216 23.38 -6.39 20.15
N ALA A 217 22.43 -6.76 20.98
CA ALA A 217 21.36 -5.85 21.41
C ALA A 217 21.59 -5.44 22.87
N ALA A 218 22.12 -4.23 23.09
CA ALA A 218 22.17 -3.63 24.40
C ALA A 218 20.79 -3.69 25.08
N GLU A 219 20.72 -4.18 26.31
CA GLU A 219 19.48 -4.31 27.08
C GLU A 219 18.99 -2.92 27.49
N ARG A 220 18.09 -2.36 26.68
CA ARG A 220 17.29 -1.21 27.10
C ARG A 220 16.13 -1.68 27.97
N PRO A 221 15.73 -0.90 29.01
CA PRO A 221 14.56 -1.25 29.81
C PRO A 221 13.31 -1.36 28.94
N ALA A 222 12.45 -2.31 29.26
CA ALA A 222 11.19 -2.51 28.55
C ALA A 222 10.28 -1.28 28.68
N LEU A 223 9.69 -0.85 27.57
CA LEU A 223 8.68 0.19 27.58
C LEU A 223 7.35 -0.37 28.10
N SER A 224 6.58 0.44 28.81
CA SER A 224 5.20 0.07 29.15
C SER A 224 4.35 0.02 27.87
N PHE A 225 3.24 -0.74 27.91
CA PHE A 225 2.29 -0.80 26.80
C PHE A 225 1.83 0.59 26.35
N TRP A 226 1.55 1.49 27.29
CA TRP A 226 1.13 2.86 27.00
C TRP A 226 2.19 3.71 26.31
N GLN A 227 3.46 3.48 26.64
CA GLN A 227 4.56 4.14 25.93
C GLN A 227 4.66 3.66 24.49
N VAL A 228 4.56 2.34 24.23
CA VAL A 228 4.56 1.80 22.86
C VAL A 228 3.34 2.31 22.08
N LEU A 229 2.15 2.32 22.71
CA LEU A 229 0.92 2.85 22.12
C LEU A 229 1.07 4.32 21.73
N ARG A 230 1.72 5.14 22.56
CA ARG A 230 1.98 6.56 22.26
C ARG A 230 2.80 6.74 20.98
N TYR A 231 3.81 5.90 20.74
CA TYR A 231 4.57 5.91 19.48
C TYR A 231 3.73 5.45 18.28
N ALA A 232 2.84 4.48 18.50
CA ALA A 232 2.02 3.93 17.44
C ALA A 232 0.77 4.79 17.10
N TRP A 233 0.37 5.73 18.00
CA TRP A 233 -0.84 6.55 17.83
C TRP A 233 -0.84 7.41 16.55
N ALA A 234 0.33 7.94 16.16
CA ALA A 234 0.49 8.70 14.92
C ALA A 234 0.10 7.88 13.68
N SER A 235 0.21 6.55 13.74
CA SER A 235 -0.17 5.65 12.66
C SER A 235 -1.69 5.52 12.51
N LEU A 236 -2.45 5.59 13.61
CA LEU A 236 -3.91 5.61 13.54
C LEU A 236 -4.41 6.84 12.77
N LEU A 237 -3.91 8.02 13.12
CA LEU A 237 -4.31 9.28 12.46
C LEU A 237 -3.85 9.30 10.98
N LEU A 238 -2.70 8.70 10.68
CA LEU A 238 -2.26 8.51 9.30
C LEU A 238 -3.17 7.54 8.56
N GLY A 239 -3.65 6.48 9.22
CA GLY A 239 -4.66 5.57 8.68
C GLY A 239 -5.98 6.28 8.39
N VAL A 240 -6.46 7.12 9.31
CA VAL A 240 -7.64 7.96 9.10
C VAL A 240 -7.46 8.85 7.88
N SER A 241 -6.35 9.60 7.78
CA SER A 241 -6.11 10.50 6.65
C SER A 241 -6.08 9.79 5.30
N GLY A 242 -5.54 8.56 5.27
CA GLY A 242 -5.55 7.71 4.07
C GLY A 242 -6.93 7.13 3.78
N GLY A 243 -7.60 6.57 4.78
CA GLY A 243 -8.91 5.94 4.64
C GLY A 243 -10.02 6.89 4.20
N VAL A 244 -9.92 8.17 4.55
CA VAL A 244 -10.88 9.19 4.15
C VAL A 244 -10.93 9.41 2.64
N LEU A 245 -9.80 9.39 1.93
CA LEU A 245 -9.76 9.71 0.50
C LEU A 245 -9.29 8.56 -0.39
N LEU A 246 -8.26 7.82 0.00
CA LEU A 246 -7.59 6.90 -0.91
C LEU A 246 -8.51 5.80 -1.49
N PRO A 247 -9.49 5.25 -0.74
CA PRO A 247 -10.46 4.33 -1.33
C PRO A 247 -11.30 4.92 -2.45
N PHE A 248 -11.41 6.25 -2.50
CA PHE A 248 -12.30 6.97 -3.42
C PHE A 248 -11.54 7.87 -4.41
N GLN A 249 -10.23 7.83 -4.41
CA GLN A 249 -9.39 8.76 -5.19
C GLN A 249 -9.70 8.75 -6.69
N ASN A 250 -9.98 7.58 -7.26
CA ASN A 250 -10.39 7.42 -8.65
C ASN A 250 -11.77 8.02 -8.91
N LEU A 251 -12.74 7.79 -8.03
CA LEU A 251 -14.08 8.39 -8.10
C LEU A 251 -14.03 9.90 -7.90
N PHE A 252 -13.17 10.41 -7.00
CA PHE A 252 -12.98 11.83 -6.79
C PHE A 252 -12.58 12.54 -8.10
N PHE A 253 -11.50 12.07 -8.75
CA PHE A 253 -11.03 12.70 -9.98
C PHE A 253 -12.01 12.54 -11.15
N ARG A 254 -12.68 11.39 -11.26
CA ARG A 254 -13.70 11.16 -12.28
C ARG A 254 -14.91 12.07 -12.06
N ASN A 255 -15.49 12.08 -10.86
CA ASN A 255 -16.77 12.73 -10.61
C ASN A 255 -16.63 14.24 -10.46
N GLN A 256 -15.54 14.73 -9.83
CA GLN A 256 -15.34 16.16 -9.59
C GLN A 256 -14.85 16.91 -10.83
N PHE A 257 -14.07 16.25 -11.70
CA PHE A 257 -13.43 16.89 -12.85
C PHE A 257 -13.82 16.29 -14.20
N GLY A 258 -14.70 15.29 -14.24
CA GLY A 258 -15.12 14.62 -15.48
C GLY A 258 -13.99 13.88 -16.21
N LEU A 259 -12.95 13.47 -15.51
CA LEU A 259 -11.80 12.84 -16.14
C LEU A 259 -12.11 11.44 -16.67
N SER A 260 -11.55 11.11 -17.82
CA SER A 260 -11.55 9.74 -18.34
C SER A 260 -10.70 8.82 -17.45
N ASP A 261 -10.92 7.50 -17.54
CA ASP A 261 -10.16 6.51 -16.77
C ASP A 261 -8.65 6.61 -17.02
N ALA A 262 -8.26 6.89 -18.26
CA ALA A 262 -6.86 7.11 -18.63
C ALA A 262 -6.27 8.34 -17.93
N ALA A 263 -7.00 9.45 -17.87
CA ALA A 263 -6.58 10.67 -17.17
C ALA A 263 -6.51 10.46 -15.66
N VAL A 264 -7.47 9.74 -15.07
CA VAL A 264 -7.44 9.33 -13.67
C VAL A 264 -6.20 8.47 -13.40
N GLY A 265 -5.95 7.46 -14.24
CA GLY A 265 -4.77 6.60 -14.14
C GLY A 265 -3.46 7.40 -14.13
N LEU A 266 -3.36 8.44 -14.96
CA LEU A 266 -2.19 9.34 -15.01
C LEU A 266 -2.03 10.16 -13.72
N VAL A 267 -3.13 10.69 -13.17
CA VAL A 267 -3.11 11.42 -11.90
C VAL A 267 -2.70 10.50 -10.74
N LEU A 268 -3.23 9.27 -10.70
CA LEU A 268 -2.85 8.30 -9.66
C LEU A 268 -1.38 7.89 -9.81
N ALA A 269 -0.90 7.71 -11.04
CA ALA A 269 0.50 7.45 -11.34
C ALA A 269 1.41 8.58 -10.82
N SER A 270 1.00 9.84 -10.98
CA SER A 270 1.77 10.98 -10.47
C SER A 270 1.94 10.93 -8.94
N SER A 271 0.88 10.61 -8.20
CA SER A 271 0.93 10.48 -6.74
C SER A 271 1.79 9.29 -6.29
N ALA A 272 1.73 8.17 -7.02
CA ALA A 272 2.58 7.01 -6.75
C ALA A 272 4.07 7.34 -6.99
N LEU A 273 4.38 8.11 -8.04
CA LEU A 273 5.73 8.69 -8.25
C LEU A 273 6.12 9.61 -7.10
N GLY A 274 5.22 10.50 -6.67
CA GLY A 274 5.43 11.37 -5.52
C GLY A 274 5.79 10.56 -4.26
N LEU A 275 5.05 9.48 -3.98
CA LEU A 275 5.31 8.59 -2.85
C LEU A 275 6.71 7.95 -2.92
N GLY A 276 7.10 7.47 -4.10
CA GLY A 276 8.42 6.89 -4.33
C GLY A 276 9.57 7.89 -4.18
N LEU A 277 9.45 9.06 -4.82
CA LEU A 277 10.43 10.15 -4.70
C LEU A 277 10.53 10.64 -3.25
N GLY A 278 9.39 10.75 -2.56
CA GLY A 278 9.34 11.09 -1.14
C GLY A 278 10.17 10.13 -0.30
N GLY A 279 10.01 8.83 -0.48
CA GLY A 279 10.80 7.81 0.24
C GLY A 279 12.30 8.02 0.11
N LEU A 280 12.79 8.44 -1.06
CA LEU A 280 14.20 8.76 -1.28
C LEU A 280 14.64 10.06 -0.55
N LEU A 281 13.75 11.05 -0.46
CA LEU A 281 14.01 12.33 0.20
C LEU A 281 13.93 12.23 1.74
N GLY A 282 13.19 11.29 2.27
CA GLY A 282 13.00 11.13 3.71
C GLY A 282 14.32 10.95 4.47
N VAL A 283 15.19 10.04 4.01
CA VAL A 283 16.46 9.73 4.68
C VAL A 283 17.38 10.95 4.82
N PRO A 284 17.71 11.74 3.76
CA PRO A 284 18.54 12.93 3.90
C PRO A 284 17.89 14.01 4.76
N LEU A 285 16.57 14.20 4.68
CA LEU A 285 15.85 15.14 5.54
C LEU A 285 15.92 14.73 7.01
N GLY A 286 15.76 13.44 7.31
CA GLY A 286 15.90 12.91 8.67
C GLY A 286 17.30 13.09 9.25
N ARG A 287 18.35 12.93 8.42
CA ARG A 287 19.75 13.20 8.83
C ARG A 287 20.01 14.68 9.13
N ARG A 288 19.39 15.59 8.35
CA ARG A 288 19.61 17.02 8.50
C ARG A 288 18.82 17.66 9.65
N PHE A 289 17.56 17.27 9.82
CA PHE A 289 16.62 17.93 10.73
C PHE A 289 16.21 17.04 11.93
N GLY A 290 16.68 15.80 11.97
CA GLY A 290 16.25 14.78 12.93
C GLY A 290 14.93 14.09 12.54
N LEU A 291 14.79 12.81 12.93
CA LEU A 291 13.67 11.95 12.51
C LEU A 291 12.30 12.55 12.89
N ARG A 292 12.19 13.02 14.14
CA ARG A 292 10.96 13.57 14.69
C ARG A 292 10.51 14.85 13.98
N ARG A 293 11.40 15.83 13.87
CA ARG A 293 11.07 17.12 13.25
C ARG A 293 10.77 16.97 11.77
N ALA A 294 11.64 16.27 11.04
CA ALA A 294 11.44 16.03 9.61
C ALA A 294 10.15 15.26 9.34
N GLY A 295 9.90 14.16 10.07
CA GLY A 295 8.68 13.36 9.94
C GLY A 295 7.41 14.14 10.25
N GLY A 296 7.41 14.94 11.34
CA GLY A 296 6.28 15.78 11.71
C GLY A 296 6.00 16.89 10.70
N TRP A 297 7.02 17.62 10.24
CA TRP A 297 6.85 18.70 9.27
C TRP A 297 6.39 18.19 7.89
N LEU A 298 6.88 17.04 7.45
CA LEU A 298 6.44 16.42 6.20
C LEU A 298 4.95 16.02 6.27
N ARG A 299 4.49 15.47 7.40
CA ARG A 299 3.05 15.19 7.57
C ARG A 299 2.22 16.48 7.68
N MET A 300 2.75 17.51 8.34
CA MET A 300 2.11 18.82 8.39
C MET A 300 1.95 19.42 6.98
N ALA A 301 2.97 19.31 6.12
CA ALA A 301 2.94 19.77 4.73
C ALA A 301 1.95 18.99 3.84
N ALA A 302 1.59 17.76 4.22
CA ALA A 302 0.56 17.01 3.50
C ALA A 302 -0.84 17.62 3.66
N ALA A 303 -1.12 18.35 4.74
CA ALA A 303 -2.42 18.98 4.97
C ALA A 303 -2.75 20.09 3.93
N PRO A 304 -1.91 21.12 3.70
CA PRO A 304 -2.17 22.09 2.64
C PRO A 304 -2.16 21.46 1.24
N ALA A 305 -1.40 20.41 1.00
CA ALA A 305 -1.45 19.66 -0.26
C ALA A 305 -2.85 19.04 -0.48
N MET A 306 -3.49 18.53 0.58
CA MET A 306 -4.89 18.06 0.49
C MET A 306 -5.86 19.21 0.20
N LEU A 307 -5.63 20.39 0.77
CA LEU A 307 -6.50 21.56 0.52
C LEU A 307 -6.42 22.07 -0.92
N LEU A 308 -5.28 21.89 -1.61
CA LEU A 308 -5.19 22.18 -3.05
C LEU A 308 -6.17 21.35 -3.89
N MET A 309 -6.58 20.18 -3.41
CA MET A 309 -7.56 19.35 -4.10
C MET A 309 -9.00 19.92 -4.04
N LEU A 310 -9.26 20.90 -3.16
CA LEU A 310 -10.54 21.62 -3.13
C LEU A 310 -10.67 22.65 -4.27
N VAL A 311 -9.56 23.04 -4.88
CA VAL A 311 -9.58 23.96 -6.02
C VAL A 311 -10.26 23.28 -7.21
N PRO A 312 -11.31 23.87 -7.83
CA PRO A 312 -12.08 23.24 -8.89
C PRO A 312 -11.38 23.25 -10.25
N LEU A 313 -10.08 22.97 -10.24
CA LEU A 313 -9.20 22.87 -11.41
C LEU A 313 -8.36 21.61 -11.32
N VAL A 314 -8.24 20.88 -12.42
CA VAL A 314 -7.53 19.59 -12.50
C VAL A 314 -6.07 19.72 -12.09
N LEU A 315 -5.35 20.72 -12.58
CA LEU A 315 -3.91 20.86 -12.33
C LEU A 315 -3.57 21.12 -10.86
N PRO A 316 -4.20 22.06 -10.14
CA PRO A 316 -4.00 22.23 -8.70
C PRO A 316 -4.37 20.97 -7.91
N ALA A 317 -5.48 20.32 -8.25
CA ALA A 317 -5.91 19.10 -7.57
C ALA A 317 -4.90 17.95 -7.78
N ALA A 318 -4.43 17.74 -8.99
CA ALA A 318 -3.41 16.74 -9.31
C ALA A 318 -2.06 17.07 -8.64
N ALA A 319 -1.67 18.34 -8.63
CA ALA A 319 -0.46 18.80 -7.94
C ALA A 319 -0.57 18.56 -6.42
N GLY A 320 -1.72 18.90 -5.82
CA GLY A 320 -2.00 18.59 -4.41
C GLY A 320 -1.89 17.10 -4.11
N TYR A 321 -2.44 16.27 -4.97
CA TYR A 321 -2.39 14.81 -4.82
C TYR A 321 -0.96 14.26 -4.97
N PHE A 322 -0.18 14.76 -5.92
CA PHE A 322 1.26 14.45 -6.06
C PHE A 322 2.05 14.88 -4.81
N LEU A 323 1.91 16.14 -4.37
CA LEU A 323 2.63 16.69 -3.22
C LEU A 323 2.28 15.94 -1.93
N ARG A 324 1.01 15.59 -1.74
CA ARG A 324 0.61 14.71 -0.64
C ARG A 324 1.36 13.39 -0.70
N GLY A 325 1.43 12.74 -1.88
CA GLY A 325 2.20 11.51 -2.08
C GLY A 325 3.67 11.69 -1.68
N LEU A 326 4.30 12.76 -2.15
CA LEU A 326 5.69 13.11 -1.87
C LEU A 326 5.95 13.29 -0.36
N PHE A 327 5.15 14.08 0.32
CA PHE A 327 5.35 14.37 1.73
C PHE A 327 5.08 13.16 2.63
N VAL A 328 4.02 12.42 2.35
CA VAL A 328 3.70 11.19 3.08
C VAL A 328 4.77 10.12 2.84
N GLY A 329 5.19 9.93 1.58
CA GLY A 329 6.25 8.99 1.22
C GLY A 329 7.56 9.30 1.94
N ALA A 330 7.93 10.57 2.04
CA ALA A 330 9.11 11.00 2.80
C ALA A 330 8.99 10.76 4.31
N SER A 331 7.76 10.83 4.85
CA SER A 331 7.53 10.65 6.29
C SER A 331 7.55 9.20 6.77
N TYR A 332 7.25 8.21 5.90
CA TYR A 332 7.19 6.80 6.27
C TYR A 332 8.49 6.28 6.90
N PRO A 333 9.65 6.33 6.19
CA PRO A 333 10.89 5.79 6.73
C PRO A 333 11.34 6.52 8.00
N LEU A 334 11.00 7.80 8.16
CA LEU A 334 11.33 8.57 9.35
C LEU A 334 10.53 8.13 10.57
N ASN A 335 9.23 7.88 10.39
CA ASN A 335 8.38 7.39 11.46
C ASN A 335 8.79 5.99 11.90
N ASP A 336 9.04 5.09 10.94
CA ASP A 336 9.46 3.72 11.24
C ASP A 336 10.81 3.71 11.98
N ALA A 337 11.78 4.51 11.52
CA ALA A 337 13.06 4.65 12.19
C ALA A 337 12.91 5.24 13.60
N LEU A 338 12.06 6.27 13.79
CA LEU A 338 11.81 6.90 15.08
C LEU A 338 11.25 5.87 16.08
N VAL A 339 10.23 5.12 15.69
CA VAL A 339 9.61 4.10 16.55
C VAL A 339 10.59 2.97 16.85
N MET A 340 11.32 2.48 15.84
CA MET A 340 12.29 1.39 16.05
C MET A 340 13.50 1.82 16.90
N GLN A 341 13.91 3.09 16.84
CA GLN A 341 14.97 3.62 17.72
C GLN A 341 14.49 3.79 19.16
N ALA A 342 13.24 4.22 19.35
CA ALA A 342 12.65 4.41 20.68
C ALA A 342 12.31 3.07 21.37
N THR A 343 12.12 1.99 20.60
CA THR A 343 11.62 0.71 21.12
C THR A 343 12.76 -0.29 21.34
N PRO A 344 12.84 -0.93 22.54
CA PRO A 344 13.79 -2.00 22.80
C PRO A 344 13.67 -3.16 21.78
N PRO A 345 14.77 -3.85 21.42
CA PRO A 345 14.77 -4.91 20.41
C PRO A 345 13.70 -5.97 20.62
N ARG A 346 13.47 -6.39 21.87
CA ARG A 346 12.47 -7.41 22.24
C ARG A 346 11.01 -6.94 22.00
N GLN A 347 10.75 -5.64 21.95
CA GLN A 347 9.41 -5.06 21.79
C GLN A 347 9.17 -4.48 20.39
N ARG A 348 10.14 -4.50 19.47
CA ARG A 348 9.99 -3.96 18.11
C ARG A 348 8.88 -4.62 17.32
N GLY A 349 8.70 -5.93 17.49
CA GLY A 349 7.59 -6.67 16.89
C GLY A 349 6.23 -6.18 17.38
N LEU A 350 6.07 -5.97 18.70
CA LEU A 350 4.86 -5.40 19.29
C LEU A 350 4.59 -3.98 18.75
N ALA A 351 5.60 -3.13 18.69
CA ALA A 351 5.47 -1.77 18.18
C ALA A 351 5.04 -1.77 16.70
N ALA A 352 5.68 -2.58 15.85
CA ALA A 352 5.32 -2.71 14.44
C ALA A 352 3.89 -3.23 14.26
N SER A 353 3.49 -4.22 15.04
CA SER A 353 2.11 -4.76 15.02
C SER A 353 1.08 -3.71 15.44
N LEU A 354 1.34 -2.97 16.53
CA LEU A 354 0.45 -1.89 16.98
C LEU A 354 0.34 -0.77 15.93
N MET A 355 1.45 -0.36 15.31
CA MET A 355 1.41 0.62 14.22
C MET A 355 0.53 0.14 13.06
N SER A 356 0.67 -1.11 12.66
CA SER A 356 -0.10 -1.71 11.56
C SER A 356 -1.59 -1.84 11.90
N VAL A 357 -1.91 -2.32 13.10
CA VAL A 357 -3.29 -2.48 13.57
C VAL A 357 -3.98 -1.12 13.68
N LEU A 358 -3.33 -0.14 14.32
CA LEU A 358 -3.89 1.21 14.47
C LEU A 358 -4.08 1.91 13.11
N TRP A 359 -3.10 1.78 12.21
CA TRP A 359 -3.22 2.30 10.86
C TRP A 359 -4.41 1.67 10.11
N SER A 360 -4.55 0.35 10.16
CA SER A 360 -5.64 -0.38 9.51
C SER A 360 -7.00 -0.05 10.13
N ALA A 361 -7.08 0.08 11.45
CA ALA A 361 -8.29 0.47 12.15
C ALA A 361 -8.73 1.90 11.76
N GLY A 362 -7.79 2.85 11.80
CA GLY A 362 -8.06 4.22 11.36
C GLY A 362 -8.52 4.28 9.90
N TRP A 363 -7.87 3.53 9.02
CA TRP A 363 -8.28 3.43 7.60
C TRP A 363 -9.69 2.85 7.46
N ALA A 364 -9.99 1.71 8.07
CA ALA A 364 -11.27 1.01 7.89
C ALA A 364 -12.45 1.86 8.34
N VAL A 365 -12.36 2.45 9.55
CA VAL A 365 -13.42 3.33 10.08
C VAL A 365 -13.56 4.57 9.20
N ALA A 366 -12.46 5.20 8.83
CA ALA A 366 -12.48 6.41 8.02
C ALA A 366 -13.05 6.17 6.62
N ALA A 367 -12.73 5.03 5.97
CA ALA A 367 -13.26 4.69 4.66
C ALA A 367 -14.79 4.50 4.69
N LEU A 368 -15.30 3.81 5.72
CA LEU A 368 -16.74 3.60 5.88
C LEU A 368 -17.48 4.93 6.07
N VAL A 369 -17.01 5.75 7.02
CA VAL A 369 -17.62 7.06 7.32
C VAL A 369 -17.52 8.00 6.12
N SER A 370 -16.36 8.02 5.44
CA SER A 370 -16.14 8.87 4.28
C SER A 370 -17.10 8.56 3.12
N GLY A 371 -17.36 7.27 2.85
CA GLY A 371 -18.32 6.88 1.81
C GLY A 371 -19.70 7.49 2.05
N TRP A 372 -20.18 7.43 3.28
CA TRP A 372 -21.47 8.02 3.67
C TRP A 372 -21.47 9.55 3.63
N VAL A 373 -20.39 10.21 4.08
CA VAL A 373 -20.23 11.67 4.04
C VAL A 373 -20.25 12.18 2.60
N GLN A 374 -19.54 11.52 1.69
CA GLN A 374 -19.46 11.93 0.28
C GLN A 374 -20.82 11.91 -0.43
N LEU A 375 -21.68 10.94 -0.12
CA LEU A 375 -23.03 10.87 -0.70
C LEU A 375 -23.91 12.06 -0.33
N ARG A 376 -23.72 12.62 0.88
CA ARG A 376 -24.58 13.68 1.41
C ARG A 376 -24.02 15.09 1.18
N TRP A 377 -22.71 15.25 1.31
CA TRP A 377 -22.05 16.56 1.33
C TRP A 377 -20.89 16.69 0.34
N GLY A 378 -20.68 15.67 -0.53
CA GLY A 378 -19.58 15.68 -1.50
C GLY A 378 -18.22 15.48 -0.87
N PHE A 379 -17.17 15.78 -1.65
CA PHE A 379 -15.78 15.50 -1.26
C PHE A 379 -15.14 16.56 -0.36
N ALA A 380 -15.68 17.78 -0.29
CA ALA A 380 -15.05 18.87 0.46
C ALA A 380 -14.89 18.57 1.96
N PRO A 381 -15.92 18.10 2.71
CA PRO A 381 -15.76 17.74 4.11
C PRO A 381 -14.74 16.61 4.32
N VAL A 382 -14.66 15.69 3.36
CA VAL A 382 -13.73 14.55 3.36
C VAL A 382 -12.28 15.03 3.27
N LEU A 383 -11.99 15.96 2.36
CA LEU A 383 -10.65 16.52 2.18
C LEU A 383 -10.22 17.37 3.40
N LEU A 384 -11.15 18.09 4.01
CA LEU A 384 -10.91 18.83 5.26
C LEU A 384 -10.60 17.85 6.42
N ALA A 385 -11.39 16.80 6.57
CA ALA A 385 -11.16 15.77 7.60
C ALA A 385 -9.80 15.08 7.42
N ALA A 386 -9.40 14.77 6.17
CA ALA A 386 -8.08 14.23 5.87
C ALA A 386 -6.95 15.21 6.26
N SER A 387 -7.12 16.50 5.96
CA SER A 387 -6.15 17.55 6.33
C SER A 387 -5.99 17.64 7.85
N VAL A 388 -7.10 17.65 8.60
CA VAL A 388 -7.08 17.64 10.07
C VAL A 388 -6.39 16.39 10.61
N ALA A 389 -6.65 15.22 10.03
CA ALA A 389 -6.01 13.98 10.43
C ALA A 389 -4.48 13.99 10.15
N TYR A 390 -4.02 14.59 9.04
CA TYR A 390 -2.59 14.80 8.78
C TYR A 390 -1.95 15.73 9.81
N ILE A 391 -2.59 16.85 10.15
CA ILE A 391 -2.13 17.76 11.21
C ILE A 391 -2.07 17.02 12.54
N GLY A 392 -3.10 16.30 12.92
CA GLY A 392 -3.12 15.50 14.16
C GLY A 392 -2.00 14.47 14.20
N SER A 393 -1.76 13.76 13.08
CA SER A 393 -0.65 12.79 12.96
C SER A 393 0.72 13.48 13.06
N ALA A 394 0.88 14.67 12.48
CA ALA A 394 2.09 15.47 12.59
C ALA A 394 2.36 15.90 14.04
N LEU A 395 1.34 16.42 14.72
CA LEU A 395 1.42 16.82 16.12
C LEU A 395 1.73 15.63 17.03
N ALA A 396 1.10 14.48 16.78
CA ALA A 396 1.39 13.25 17.53
C ALA A 396 2.88 12.87 17.46
N ILE A 397 3.54 13.03 16.29
CA ILE A 397 4.98 12.80 16.14
C ILE A 397 5.79 13.90 16.85
N LEU A 398 5.44 15.17 16.64
CA LEU A 398 6.20 16.31 17.18
C LEU A 398 6.16 16.37 18.71
N MET A 399 5.07 15.88 19.33
CA MET A 399 4.90 15.81 20.78
C MET A 399 5.57 14.59 21.41
N LEU A 400 6.13 13.66 20.64
CA LEU A 400 6.97 12.61 21.21
C LEU A 400 8.17 13.26 21.86
N ARG A 401 8.41 12.96 23.15
CA ARG A 401 9.61 13.45 23.84
C ARG A 401 10.82 12.78 23.17
N GLY A 402 11.71 13.59 22.61
CA GLY A 402 13.03 13.11 22.22
C GLY A 402 13.84 12.98 23.50
N ASP A 403 14.32 11.79 23.75
CA ASP A 403 15.43 11.58 24.66
C ASP A 403 16.73 12.01 23.98
#